data_c1324b23f713980e51bba4a26d51bd5e
#
_entry.id   c1324b23f713980e51bba4a26d51bd5e
#
_cell.length_a   1.000
_cell.length_b   1.000
_cell.length_c   1.000
_cell.angle_alpha   90.00
_cell.angle_beta   90.00
_cell.angle_gamma   90.00
#
_symmetry.space_group_name_H-M   'P 1'
#
loop_
_entity.id
_entity.type
_entity.pdbx_description
1 polymer ?
#
loop_
_entity_poly.entity_id
_entity_poly.type
_entity_poly.pdbx_seq_one_letter_code
_entity_poly.pdbx_strand_id
1 'polypeptide(L)'
;MLLILATFEVTGRMVLDQKDSCFTGLLSSEIYENHDSSDLKKLCDDYAKMIYHDYPNRHLAPNQHTDTVNINEHGFRGSEITQTKNENIFRIFLVGGSETYGMFSTSDKTTFQGYLQQKLDTLDTEYEIEVINAGVNAYDSFDSAYQIKTKLIDYDPDLLIVVTGHSVGTPAKEVNIDVPLYYPISNEFAKLKLYYKSPEFFEFTKRVILKNVYGDQGVPGEVIIHKNVEDNVKIWKNTWFEICELGVERNFDVIVAVPPVSGAGNKIPTSWELQNLEKLSHTSIVPSYHLVKDTLRDLDKKCANTVDLTNIFDNETGTIYLDLTHFADAGNMLVAEELFKLSLPFMYEKMGK
;
A
#
# COMPACT_ATOMS: atom_id res chain seq x y z
N MET A 1 -30.26 20.58 -17.56
CA MET A 1 -29.03 20.36 -16.82
C MET A 1 -29.17 19.23 -15.79
N LEU A 2 -30.11 19.30 -14.84
CA LEU A 2 -30.35 18.22 -13.84
C LEU A 2 -30.67 16.84 -14.47
N LEU A 3 -31.49 16.79 -15.50
CA LEU A 3 -31.83 15.53 -16.22
C LEU A 3 -30.62 14.94 -16.96
N ILE A 4 -29.75 15.78 -17.50
CA ILE A 4 -28.52 15.32 -18.17
C ILE A 4 -27.54 14.75 -17.14
N LEU A 5 -27.39 15.41 -15.99
CA LEU A 5 -26.58 14.90 -14.89
C LEU A 5 -27.12 13.58 -14.34
N ALA A 6 -28.45 13.43 -14.19
CA ALA A 6 -29.06 12.19 -13.73
C ALA A 6 -28.91 11.06 -14.76
N THR A 7 -28.98 11.34 -16.07
CA THR A 7 -28.76 10.33 -17.12
C THR A 7 -27.30 9.89 -17.16
N PHE A 8 -26.33 10.80 -16.98
CA PHE A 8 -24.93 10.46 -16.91
C PHE A 8 -24.58 9.68 -15.64
N GLU A 9 -25.20 9.99 -14.49
CA GLU A 9 -25.07 9.22 -13.27
C GLU A 9 -25.57 7.78 -13.44
N VAL A 10 -26.77 7.60 -14.00
CA VAL A 10 -27.37 6.28 -14.25
C VAL A 10 -26.55 5.49 -15.29
N THR A 11 -26.08 6.13 -16.37
CA THR A 11 -25.26 5.46 -17.38
C THR A 11 -23.87 5.16 -16.85
N GLY A 12 -23.28 6.07 -16.06
CA GLY A 12 -22.01 5.86 -15.38
C GLY A 12 -22.09 4.67 -14.43
N ARG A 13 -23.14 4.58 -13.63
CA ARG A 13 -23.40 3.41 -12.76
C ARG A 13 -23.56 2.14 -13.57
N MET A 14 -24.37 2.10 -14.63
CA MET A 14 -24.55 0.93 -15.48
C MET A 14 -23.26 0.44 -16.13
N VAL A 15 -22.35 1.34 -16.49
CA VAL A 15 -21.05 0.98 -17.10
C VAL A 15 -20.04 0.52 -16.04
N LEU A 16 -20.14 1.04 -14.81
CA LEU A 16 -19.28 0.66 -13.69
C LEU A 16 -19.80 -0.58 -12.94
N ASP A 17 -21.14 -0.75 -12.79
CA ASP A 17 -21.78 -1.93 -12.21
C ASP A 17 -21.57 -3.22 -13.03
N GLN A 18 -21.14 -3.12 -14.29
CA GLN A 18 -20.82 -4.34 -15.07
C GLN A 18 -19.59 -5.09 -14.55
N LYS A 19 -18.88 -4.57 -13.56
CA LYS A 19 -17.80 -5.29 -12.86
C LYS A 19 -17.69 -4.81 -11.40
N ASP A 20 -18.55 -5.27 -10.57
CA ASP A 20 -18.21 -5.33 -9.13
C ASP A 20 -17.24 -6.50 -8.92
N SER A 21 -16.05 -6.36 -9.53
CA SER A 21 -14.99 -7.38 -9.51
C SER A 21 -14.41 -7.55 -8.10
N CYS A 22 -14.52 -6.53 -7.25
CA CYS A 22 -14.14 -6.61 -5.85
C CYS A 22 -15.11 -7.55 -5.12
N PHE A 23 -16.38 -7.24 -5.09
CA PHE A 23 -17.37 -8.00 -4.33
C PHE A 23 -17.48 -9.45 -4.79
N THR A 24 -17.53 -9.70 -6.10
CA THR A 24 -17.57 -11.07 -6.64
C THR A 24 -16.28 -11.84 -6.35
N GLY A 25 -15.13 -11.16 -6.36
CA GLY A 25 -13.84 -11.73 -5.98
C GLY A 25 -13.80 -12.12 -4.51
N LEU A 26 -14.19 -11.24 -3.61
CA LEU A 26 -14.23 -11.53 -2.17
C LEU A 26 -15.24 -12.62 -1.84
N LEU A 27 -16.46 -12.56 -2.40
CA LEU A 27 -17.51 -13.53 -2.15
C LEU A 27 -17.15 -14.95 -2.61
N SER A 28 -16.34 -15.09 -3.66
CA SER A 28 -15.86 -16.38 -4.16
C SER A 28 -14.60 -16.88 -3.45
N SER A 29 -13.97 -16.05 -2.62
CA SER A 29 -12.73 -16.41 -1.92
C SER A 29 -13.01 -17.21 -0.66
N GLU A 30 -12.27 -18.31 -0.47
CA GLU A 30 -12.29 -19.13 0.74
C GLU A 30 -11.89 -18.34 2.00
N ILE A 31 -11.12 -17.24 1.83
CA ILE A 31 -10.67 -16.38 2.94
C ILE A 31 -11.86 -15.75 3.69
N TYR A 32 -12.93 -15.45 2.96
CA TYR A 32 -14.10 -14.76 3.50
C TYR A 32 -15.32 -15.65 3.67
N GLU A 33 -15.16 -16.98 3.64
CA GLU A 33 -16.28 -17.94 3.73
C GLU A 33 -17.15 -17.78 4.98
N ASN A 34 -16.57 -17.25 6.06
CA ASN A 34 -17.27 -17.00 7.32
C ASN A 34 -17.77 -15.54 7.48
N HIS A 35 -17.71 -14.72 6.43
CA HIS A 35 -18.16 -13.33 6.44
C HIS A 35 -19.51 -13.20 5.75
N ASP A 36 -20.36 -12.34 6.28
CA ASP A 36 -21.63 -12.01 5.64
C ASP A 36 -21.40 -11.27 4.32
N SER A 37 -22.18 -11.60 3.30
CA SER A 37 -22.08 -10.96 1.98
C SER A 37 -22.33 -9.44 2.04
N SER A 38 -23.13 -8.96 3.01
CA SER A 38 -23.35 -7.54 3.25
C SER A 38 -22.09 -6.83 3.74
N ASP A 39 -21.28 -7.48 4.58
CA ASP A 39 -20.02 -6.93 5.08
C ASP A 39 -18.95 -6.87 3.98
N LEU A 40 -18.86 -7.91 3.14
CA LEU A 40 -17.97 -7.91 1.98
C LEU A 40 -18.37 -6.85 0.96
N LYS A 41 -19.65 -6.66 0.71
CA LYS A 41 -20.11 -5.58 -0.16
C LYS A 41 -19.73 -4.23 0.41
N LYS A 42 -19.94 -4.01 1.71
CA LYS A 42 -19.59 -2.78 2.42
C LYS A 42 -18.08 -2.51 2.35
N LEU A 43 -17.27 -3.54 2.55
CA LEU A 43 -15.81 -3.45 2.42
C LEU A 43 -15.42 -2.93 1.02
N CYS A 44 -15.97 -3.52 -0.04
CA CYS A 44 -15.71 -3.06 -1.40
C CYS A 44 -16.22 -1.64 -1.67
N ASP A 45 -17.42 -1.29 -1.19
CA ASP A 45 -17.99 0.04 -1.32
C ASP A 45 -17.13 1.10 -0.61
N ASP A 46 -16.57 0.77 0.56
CA ASP A 46 -15.70 1.66 1.32
C ASP A 46 -14.36 1.88 0.62
N TYR A 47 -13.71 0.83 0.11
CA TYR A 47 -12.51 0.99 -0.71
C TYR A 47 -12.75 1.81 -1.98
N ALA A 48 -13.91 1.62 -2.64
CA ALA A 48 -14.27 2.38 -3.83
C ALA A 48 -14.49 3.89 -3.55
N LYS A 49 -14.88 4.24 -2.32
CA LYS A 49 -15.08 5.65 -1.90
C LYS A 49 -13.78 6.37 -1.60
N MET A 50 -12.68 5.68 -1.40
CA MET A 50 -11.41 6.32 -1.03
C MET A 50 -10.95 7.30 -2.10
N ILE A 51 -10.61 8.50 -1.65
CA ILE A 51 -10.18 9.61 -2.49
C ILE A 51 -8.68 9.77 -2.38
N TYR A 52 -8.05 9.93 -3.53
CA TYR A 52 -6.63 10.17 -3.65
C TYR A 52 -6.41 11.53 -4.31
N HIS A 53 -5.39 12.24 -3.89
CA HIS A 53 -4.79 13.33 -4.64
C HIS A 53 -3.62 12.78 -5.45
N ASP A 54 -3.44 13.26 -6.67
CA ASP A 54 -2.40 12.73 -7.57
C ASP A 54 -1.15 13.64 -7.64
N TYR A 55 -1.18 14.82 -7.00
CA TYR A 55 -0.07 15.78 -7.05
C TYR A 55 0.37 16.20 -5.64
N PRO A 56 1.67 16.38 -5.36
CA PRO A 56 2.84 16.15 -6.23
C PRO A 56 3.14 14.68 -6.48
N ASN A 57 2.60 13.81 -5.68
CA ASN A 57 2.60 12.37 -5.80
C ASN A 57 1.23 11.85 -5.32
N ARG A 58 0.81 10.68 -5.78
CA ARG A 58 -0.43 10.06 -5.32
C ARG A 58 -0.41 9.90 -3.80
N HIS A 59 -1.43 10.40 -3.11
CA HIS A 59 -1.58 10.25 -1.67
C HIS A 59 -3.05 10.22 -1.28
N LEU A 60 -3.36 9.68 -0.12
CA LEU A 60 -4.71 9.65 0.41
C LEU A 60 -5.16 11.05 0.81
N ALA A 61 -6.36 11.44 0.40
CA ALA A 61 -6.97 12.66 0.89
C ALA A 61 -7.24 12.54 2.39
N PRO A 62 -6.92 13.55 3.21
CA PRO A 62 -7.17 13.50 4.65
C PRO A 62 -8.66 13.44 5.02
N ASN A 63 -8.95 13.04 6.27
CA ASN A 63 -10.28 13.09 6.88
C ASN A 63 -11.34 12.30 6.12
N GLN A 64 -11.04 11.05 5.79
CA GLN A 64 -11.99 10.12 5.18
C GLN A 64 -12.37 9.04 6.20
N HIS A 65 -13.66 8.94 6.51
CA HIS A 65 -14.16 8.00 7.51
C HIS A 65 -15.25 7.14 6.89
N THR A 66 -15.00 5.84 6.91
CA THR A 66 -15.95 4.80 6.57
C THR A 66 -16.03 3.80 7.71
N ASP A 67 -16.80 2.74 7.55
CA ASP A 67 -16.91 1.73 8.61
C ASP A 67 -15.69 0.81 8.68
N THR A 68 -14.98 0.62 7.55
CA THR A 68 -13.85 -0.32 7.44
C THR A 68 -12.50 0.37 7.24
N VAL A 69 -12.50 1.63 6.78
CA VAL A 69 -11.28 2.40 6.49
C VAL A 69 -11.42 3.81 7.02
N ASN A 70 -10.46 4.24 7.83
CA ASN A 70 -10.32 5.61 8.29
C ASN A 70 -8.97 6.17 7.81
N ILE A 71 -9.01 7.36 7.24
CA ILE A 71 -7.84 8.15 6.88
C ILE A 71 -7.85 9.40 7.75
N ASN A 72 -6.84 9.56 8.58
CA ASN A 72 -6.73 10.64 9.55
C ASN A 72 -6.49 12.02 8.91
N GLU A 73 -6.41 13.07 9.72
CA GLU A 73 -6.17 14.45 9.25
C GLU A 73 -4.84 14.64 8.52
N HIS A 74 -3.88 13.72 8.71
CA HIS A 74 -2.59 13.72 8.04
C HIS A 74 -2.55 12.86 6.77
N GLY A 75 -3.66 12.17 6.42
CA GLY A 75 -3.74 11.28 5.24
C GLY A 75 -3.05 9.93 5.45
N PHE A 76 -2.94 9.45 6.70
CA PHE A 76 -2.52 8.11 7.04
C PHE A 76 -3.73 7.24 7.40
N ARG A 77 -3.66 5.94 7.12
CA ARG A 77 -4.72 5.01 7.50
C ARG A 77 -4.63 4.67 8.99
N GLY A 78 -5.76 4.80 9.70
CA GLY A 78 -5.90 4.45 11.11
C GLY A 78 -6.20 5.65 12.01
N SER A 79 -5.67 5.60 13.23
CA SER A 79 -5.94 6.60 14.29
C SER A 79 -5.32 7.96 13.98
N GLU A 80 -5.84 8.99 14.64
CA GLU A 80 -5.24 10.33 14.64
C GLU A 80 -3.87 10.29 15.35
N ILE A 81 -2.96 11.12 14.86
CA ILE A 81 -1.62 11.32 15.46
C ILE A 81 -1.31 12.80 15.51
N THR A 82 -0.31 13.19 16.25
CA THR A 82 0.24 14.55 16.21
C THR A 82 1.50 14.59 15.35
N GLN A 83 1.70 15.66 14.58
CA GLN A 83 2.94 15.81 13.82
C GLN A 83 4.13 15.96 14.77
N THR A 84 4.03 16.82 15.78
CA THR A 84 5.06 16.97 16.81
C THR A 84 5.05 15.75 17.72
N LYS A 85 6.17 15.05 17.81
CA LYS A 85 6.35 13.88 18.67
C LYS A 85 6.79 14.31 20.08
N ASN A 86 6.16 13.76 21.12
CA ASN A 86 6.63 13.92 22.50
C ASN A 86 7.84 13.01 22.76
N GLU A 87 8.68 13.40 23.73
CA GLU A 87 9.94 12.67 24.03
C GLU A 87 9.75 11.22 24.49
N ASN A 88 8.58 10.89 25.06
CA ASN A 88 8.25 9.54 25.50
C ASN A 88 7.52 8.70 24.43
N ILE A 89 7.47 9.15 23.18
CA ILE A 89 6.88 8.39 22.08
C ILE A 89 7.98 7.69 21.28
N PHE A 90 7.78 6.39 21.01
CA PHE A 90 8.51 5.64 20.00
C PHE A 90 7.64 5.50 18.76
N ARG A 91 8.03 6.12 17.66
CA ARG A 91 7.22 6.25 16.46
C ARG A 91 7.72 5.38 15.32
N ILE A 92 6.88 4.44 14.90
CA ILE A 92 7.13 3.50 13.79
C ILE A 92 6.25 3.88 12.62
N PHE A 93 6.84 4.07 11.43
CA PHE A 93 6.09 4.16 10.18
C PHE A 93 6.20 2.86 9.40
N LEU A 94 5.07 2.32 8.97
CA LEU A 94 5.00 1.26 7.97
C LEU A 94 4.78 1.90 6.60
N VAL A 95 5.70 1.66 5.68
CA VAL A 95 5.75 2.33 4.37
C VAL A 95 5.69 1.29 3.26
N GLY A 96 4.89 1.52 2.23
CA GLY A 96 4.79 0.60 1.09
C GLY A 96 3.53 0.79 0.25
N GLY A 97 3.20 -0.21 -0.51
CA GLY A 97 2.08 -0.25 -1.45
C GLY A 97 0.75 -0.66 -0.81
N SER A 98 -0.05 -1.36 -1.60
CA SER A 98 -1.38 -1.82 -1.22
C SER A 98 -1.38 -2.82 -0.08
N GLU A 99 -0.34 -3.62 0.08
CA GLU A 99 -0.18 -4.55 1.19
C GLU A 99 -0.01 -3.80 2.50
N THR A 100 0.83 -2.77 2.50
CA THR A 100 1.05 -1.89 3.67
C THR A 100 -0.20 -1.07 3.97
N TYR A 101 -0.85 -0.54 2.95
CA TYR A 101 -2.15 0.10 3.12
C TYR A 101 -3.15 -0.86 3.80
N GLY A 102 -3.03 -2.14 3.59
CA GLY A 102 -3.94 -3.17 4.09
C GLY A 102 -5.15 -3.34 3.18
N MET A 103 -4.93 -3.41 1.86
CA MET A 103 -5.99 -3.68 0.89
C MET A 103 -6.71 -4.97 1.26
N PHE A 104 -8.04 -4.93 1.27
CA PHE A 104 -8.92 -6.04 1.62
C PHE A 104 -8.92 -6.47 3.11
N SER A 105 -8.26 -5.73 4.01
CA SER A 105 -8.45 -5.91 5.46
C SER A 105 -9.87 -5.50 5.85
N THR A 106 -10.49 -6.27 6.76
CA THR A 106 -11.89 -6.02 7.15
C THR A 106 -12.06 -4.76 8.01
N SER A 107 -10.97 -4.24 8.58
CA SER A 107 -10.92 -2.98 9.33
C SER A 107 -9.49 -2.44 9.44
N ASP A 108 -9.32 -1.23 9.96
CA ASP A 108 -7.98 -0.69 10.26
C ASP A 108 -7.25 -1.54 11.31
N LYS A 109 -7.99 -2.14 12.25
CA LYS A 109 -7.42 -2.99 13.31
C LYS A 109 -6.89 -4.33 12.80
N THR A 110 -7.32 -4.77 11.62
CA THR A 110 -6.95 -6.05 11.01
C THR A 110 -5.95 -5.89 9.86
N THR A 111 -5.45 -4.68 9.62
CA THR A 111 -4.23 -4.47 8.84
C THR A 111 -3.02 -4.99 9.63
N PHE A 112 -1.91 -5.29 8.99
CA PHE A 112 -0.73 -5.69 9.75
C PHE A 112 -0.18 -4.55 10.64
N GLN A 113 -0.43 -3.28 10.29
CA GLN A 113 -0.19 -2.16 11.18
C GLN A 113 -1.07 -2.23 12.45
N GLY A 114 -2.37 -2.47 12.26
CA GLY A 114 -3.31 -2.57 13.40
C GLY A 114 -2.96 -3.72 14.34
N TYR A 115 -2.60 -4.89 13.81
CA TYR A 115 -2.14 -6.02 14.61
C TYR A 115 -0.79 -5.74 15.29
N LEU A 116 0.16 -5.08 14.61
CA LEU A 116 1.43 -4.69 15.20
C LEU A 116 1.23 -3.73 16.37
N GLN A 117 0.40 -2.70 16.20
CA GLN A 117 0.04 -1.79 17.29
C GLN A 117 -0.52 -2.55 18.49
N GLN A 118 -1.52 -3.42 18.28
CA GLN A 118 -2.10 -4.22 19.36
C GLN A 118 -1.07 -5.08 20.10
N LYS A 119 -0.10 -5.66 19.39
CA LYS A 119 0.98 -6.44 20.02
C LYS A 119 1.92 -5.54 20.83
N LEU A 120 2.30 -4.39 20.31
CA LEU A 120 3.18 -3.45 20.98
C LEU A 120 2.53 -2.80 22.21
N ASP A 121 1.22 -2.59 22.19
CA ASP A 121 0.43 -2.11 23.32
C ASP A 121 0.45 -3.07 24.53
N THR A 122 0.82 -4.34 24.33
CA THR A 122 0.95 -5.31 25.44
C THR A 122 2.27 -5.21 26.18
N LEU A 123 3.22 -4.43 25.69
CA LEU A 123 4.53 -4.28 26.32
C LEU A 123 4.44 -3.40 27.56
N ASP A 124 5.07 -3.85 28.65
CA ASP A 124 5.24 -3.04 29.87
C ASP A 124 6.42 -2.07 29.67
N THR A 125 6.10 -0.85 29.27
CA THR A 125 7.07 0.20 28.95
C THR A 125 6.54 1.58 29.35
N GLU A 126 7.44 2.51 29.68
CA GLU A 126 7.11 3.91 29.94
C GLU A 126 6.93 4.74 28.64
N TYR A 127 7.30 4.16 27.50
CA TYR A 127 7.10 4.79 26.19
C TYR A 127 5.71 4.49 25.65
N GLU A 128 5.08 5.49 25.08
CA GLU A 128 3.95 5.33 24.17
C GLU A 128 4.48 4.90 22.82
N ILE A 129 3.88 3.87 22.21
CA ILE A 129 4.33 3.35 20.91
C ILE A 129 3.27 3.68 19.88
N GLU A 130 3.68 4.44 18.87
CA GLU A 130 2.81 4.78 17.75
C GLU A 130 3.24 4.00 16.50
N VAL A 131 2.36 3.17 15.96
CA VAL A 131 2.55 2.51 14.67
C VAL A 131 1.64 3.17 13.64
N ILE A 132 2.25 3.82 12.65
CA ILE A 132 1.54 4.62 11.66
C ILE A 132 1.55 3.91 10.31
N ASN A 133 0.37 3.71 9.72
CA ASN A 133 0.22 3.15 8.39
C ASN A 133 0.34 4.25 7.33
N ALA A 134 1.52 4.36 6.73
CA ALA A 134 1.82 5.26 5.62
C ALA A 134 1.74 4.57 4.24
N GLY A 135 1.16 3.37 4.17
CA GLY A 135 0.93 2.65 2.92
C GLY A 135 -0.07 3.35 2.02
N VAL A 136 0.17 3.32 0.72
CA VAL A 136 -0.71 3.90 -0.29
C VAL A 136 -0.88 2.93 -1.46
N ASN A 137 -2.11 2.68 -1.87
CA ASN A 137 -2.39 1.79 -3.00
C ASN A 137 -1.66 2.23 -4.27
N ALA A 138 -1.05 1.26 -4.94
CA ALA A 138 -0.29 1.41 -6.16
C ALA A 138 1.04 2.19 -6.02
N TYR A 139 1.54 2.38 -4.80
CA TYR A 139 2.90 2.87 -4.59
C TYR A 139 3.92 1.83 -5.01
N ASP A 140 4.94 2.30 -5.69
CA ASP A 140 6.20 1.58 -5.88
C ASP A 140 7.29 2.08 -4.91
N SER A 141 8.52 1.62 -5.10
CA SER A 141 9.65 2.03 -4.26
C SER A 141 10.00 3.51 -4.41
N PHE A 142 9.80 4.07 -5.61
CA PHE A 142 10.07 5.48 -5.87
C PHE A 142 9.04 6.37 -5.15
N ASP A 143 7.76 6.05 -5.27
CA ASP A 143 6.69 6.75 -4.57
C ASP A 143 6.86 6.72 -3.05
N SER A 144 7.20 5.55 -2.52
CA SER A 144 7.45 5.35 -1.09
C SER A 144 8.65 6.17 -0.61
N ALA A 145 9.76 6.16 -1.35
CA ALA A 145 10.93 6.96 -1.02
C ALA A 145 10.66 8.47 -1.12
N TYR A 146 9.86 8.89 -2.10
CA TYR A 146 9.42 10.28 -2.22
C TYR A 146 8.59 10.70 -1.00
N GLN A 147 7.64 9.88 -0.57
CA GLN A 147 6.83 10.13 0.61
C GLN A 147 7.69 10.26 1.88
N ILE A 148 8.67 9.36 2.05
CA ILE A 148 9.61 9.44 3.17
C ILE A 148 10.33 10.79 3.17
N LYS A 149 10.98 11.14 2.04
CA LYS A 149 11.81 12.35 1.90
C LYS A 149 11.04 13.66 2.03
N THR A 150 9.76 13.68 1.65
CA THR A 150 8.98 14.93 1.55
C THR A 150 7.90 15.08 2.62
N LYS A 151 7.62 14.02 3.38
CA LYS A 151 6.54 14.05 4.38
C LYS A 151 6.92 13.36 5.68
N LEU A 152 7.35 12.08 5.65
CA LEU A 152 7.45 11.29 6.86
C LEU A 152 8.57 11.77 7.80
N ILE A 153 9.67 12.31 7.26
CA ILE A 153 10.76 12.88 8.05
C ILE A 153 10.31 14.03 8.97
N ASP A 154 9.25 14.76 8.59
CA ASP A 154 8.72 15.88 9.37
C ASP A 154 7.91 15.43 10.62
N TYR A 155 7.68 14.12 10.74
CA TYR A 155 7.00 13.49 11.88
C TYR A 155 7.96 12.88 12.89
N ASP A 156 9.26 13.09 12.73
CA ASP A 156 10.31 12.59 13.63
C ASP A 156 10.19 11.07 13.90
N PRO A 157 10.32 10.22 12.86
CA PRO A 157 10.27 8.77 13.02
C PRO A 157 11.45 8.27 13.88
N ASP A 158 11.26 7.21 14.67
CA ASP A 158 12.33 6.44 15.28
C ASP A 158 12.68 5.23 14.40
N LEU A 159 11.66 4.61 13.78
CA LEU A 159 11.82 3.45 12.93
C LEU A 159 10.93 3.54 11.69
N LEU A 160 11.51 3.32 10.52
CA LEU A 160 10.78 3.06 9.29
C LEU A 160 10.86 1.56 8.96
N ILE A 161 9.74 0.91 8.77
CA ILE A 161 9.66 -0.44 8.23
C ILE A 161 9.07 -0.35 6.83
N VAL A 162 9.90 -0.57 5.84
CA VAL A 162 9.52 -0.46 4.43
C VAL A 162 9.20 -1.85 3.91
N VAL A 163 7.93 -2.07 3.52
CA VAL A 163 7.46 -3.33 2.95
C VAL A 163 7.36 -3.17 1.43
N THR A 164 8.31 -3.76 0.69
CA THR A 164 8.50 -3.46 -0.72
C THR A 164 9.20 -4.58 -1.50
N GLY A 165 8.96 -4.65 -2.80
CA GLY A 165 9.60 -5.63 -3.69
C GLY A 165 8.73 -6.05 -4.87
N HIS A 166 7.41 -6.10 -4.74
CA HIS A 166 6.52 -6.61 -5.80
C HIS A 166 6.51 -5.73 -7.06
N SER A 167 6.68 -4.43 -6.93
CA SER A 167 6.70 -3.49 -8.06
C SER A 167 7.92 -3.67 -8.99
N VAL A 168 8.98 -4.36 -8.53
CA VAL A 168 10.19 -4.61 -9.34
C VAL A 168 9.89 -5.43 -10.60
N GLY A 169 8.93 -6.35 -10.52
CA GLY A 169 8.47 -7.17 -11.66
C GLY A 169 7.51 -6.46 -12.62
N THR A 170 7.14 -5.21 -12.34
CA THR A 170 6.27 -4.40 -13.18
C THR A 170 7.09 -3.39 -13.97
N PRO A 171 6.63 -2.94 -15.16
CA PRO A 171 7.29 -1.86 -15.89
C PRO A 171 7.40 -0.60 -15.02
N ALA A 172 8.59 -0.03 -14.92
CA ALA A 172 8.80 1.23 -14.21
C ALA A 172 8.04 2.36 -14.93
N LYS A 173 7.26 3.12 -14.17
CA LYS A 173 6.61 4.34 -14.66
C LYS A 173 7.47 5.53 -14.27
N GLU A 174 8.08 6.20 -15.25
CA GLU A 174 8.58 7.55 -15.03
C GLU A 174 7.42 8.52 -15.30
N VAL A 175 6.91 9.15 -14.27
CA VAL A 175 5.94 10.23 -14.42
C VAL A 175 6.71 11.51 -14.68
N ASN A 176 6.57 12.07 -15.89
CA ASN A 176 7.05 13.43 -16.15
C ASN A 176 6.08 14.41 -15.49
N ILE A 177 6.51 15.01 -14.36
CA ILE A 177 5.72 15.98 -13.58
C ILE A 177 5.36 17.26 -14.35
N ASP A 178 5.95 17.47 -15.52
CA ASP A 178 5.71 18.66 -16.36
C ASP A 178 4.53 18.49 -17.33
N VAL A 179 3.62 17.52 -17.13
CA VAL A 179 2.41 17.36 -17.97
C VAL A 179 1.40 18.47 -17.65
N PRO A 180 1.24 19.47 -18.53
CA PRO A 180 0.29 20.56 -18.30
C PRO A 180 -1.12 20.01 -18.18
N LEU A 181 -1.91 20.50 -17.24
CA LEU A 181 -3.34 20.22 -17.04
C LEU A 181 -3.69 18.85 -16.43
N TYR A 182 -2.84 17.83 -16.44
CA TYR A 182 -3.22 16.53 -15.89
C TYR A 182 -3.50 16.61 -14.37
N TYR A 183 -2.50 17.05 -13.60
CA TYR A 183 -2.65 17.16 -12.14
C TYR A 183 -3.68 18.21 -11.71
N PRO A 184 -3.72 19.41 -12.29
CA PRO A 184 -4.80 20.35 -11.99
C PRO A 184 -6.20 19.80 -12.25
N ILE A 185 -6.41 19.11 -13.39
CA ILE A 185 -7.69 18.47 -13.70
C ILE A 185 -8.00 17.37 -12.68
N SER A 186 -7.04 16.50 -12.39
CA SER A 186 -7.22 15.38 -11.46
C SER A 186 -7.57 15.86 -10.05
N ASN A 187 -6.87 16.86 -9.54
CA ASN A 187 -7.13 17.45 -8.22
C ASN A 187 -8.48 18.18 -8.13
N GLU A 188 -8.89 18.89 -9.19
CA GLU A 188 -10.20 19.53 -9.20
C GLU A 188 -11.33 18.51 -9.22
N PHE A 189 -11.17 17.40 -9.96
CA PHE A 189 -12.15 16.30 -9.90
C PHE A 189 -12.19 15.61 -8.54
N ALA A 190 -11.06 15.44 -7.85
CA ALA A 190 -11.02 14.93 -6.49
C ALA A 190 -11.80 15.82 -5.52
N LYS A 191 -11.62 17.14 -5.58
CA LYS A 191 -12.38 18.12 -4.78
C LYS A 191 -13.88 18.06 -5.07
N LEU A 192 -14.26 17.97 -6.35
CA LEU A 192 -15.66 17.85 -6.76
C LEU A 192 -16.29 16.55 -6.29
N LYS A 193 -15.55 15.43 -6.33
CA LYS A 193 -15.96 14.12 -5.81
C LYS A 193 -16.31 14.23 -4.32
N LEU A 194 -15.43 14.88 -3.52
CA LEU A 194 -15.67 15.17 -2.11
C LEU A 194 -16.94 16.00 -1.87
N TYR A 195 -17.09 17.07 -2.63
CA TYR A 195 -18.18 18.04 -2.44
C TYR A 195 -19.56 17.47 -2.79
N TYR A 196 -19.66 16.78 -3.91
CA TYR A 196 -20.95 16.30 -4.45
C TYR A 196 -21.31 14.87 -4.06
N LYS A 197 -20.41 14.14 -3.38
CA LYS A 197 -20.62 12.74 -3.00
C LYS A 197 -21.09 11.82 -4.16
N SER A 198 -20.63 12.11 -5.37
CA SER A 198 -20.97 11.41 -6.61
C SER A 198 -19.70 10.94 -7.32
N PRO A 199 -19.04 9.90 -6.75
CA PRO A 199 -17.73 9.47 -7.20
C PRO A 199 -17.73 8.96 -8.64
N GLU A 200 -18.77 8.22 -9.05
CA GLU A 200 -18.84 7.54 -10.37
C GLU A 200 -18.91 8.55 -11.52
N PHE A 201 -19.75 9.58 -11.36
CA PHE A 201 -19.88 10.64 -12.36
C PHE A 201 -18.55 11.38 -12.59
N PHE A 202 -17.85 11.72 -11.52
CA PHE A 202 -16.60 12.46 -11.62
C PHE A 202 -15.46 11.62 -12.18
N GLU A 203 -15.35 10.33 -11.82
CA GLU A 203 -14.37 9.42 -12.41
C GLU A 203 -14.63 9.18 -13.90
N PHE A 204 -15.88 8.98 -14.31
CA PHE A 204 -16.24 8.87 -15.72
C PHE A 204 -15.88 10.13 -16.49
N THR A 205 -16.29 11.30 -15.98
CA THR A 205 -16.04 12.59 -16.62
C THR A 205 -14.55 12.90 -16.73
N LYS A 206 -13.76 12.62 -15.66
CA LYS A 206 -12.31 12.71 -15.66
C LYS A 206 -11.71 11.87 -16.78
N ARG A 207 -12.11 10.59 -16.90
CA ARG A 207 -11.61 9.69 -17.97
C ARG A 207 -11.93 10.21 -19.35
N VAL A 208 -13.16 10.70 -19.57
CA VAL A 208 -13.59 11.28 -20.86
C VAL A 208 -12.79 12.54 -21.20
N ILE A 209 -12.59 13.44 -20.26
CA ILE A 209 -11.79 14.64 -20.48
C ILE A 209 -10.34 14.30 -20.77
N LEU A 210 -9.71 13.46 -19.96
CA LEU A 210 -8.31 13.05 -20.16
C LEU A 210 -8.12 12.33 -21.50
N LYS A 211 -9.06 11.45 -21.89
CA LYS A 211 -9.05 10.80 -23.20
C LYS A 211 -9.18 11.82 -24.35
N ASN A 212 -10.04 12.81 -24.23
CA ASN A 212 -10.21 13.83 -25.26
C ASN A 212 -9.04 14.83 -25.35
N VAL A 213 -8.38 15.10 -24.20
CA VAL A 213 -7.21 16.00 -24.16
C VAL A 213 -5.95 15.30 -24.65
N TYR A 214 -5.75 14.05 -24.26
CA TYR A 214 -4.49 13.30 -24.48
C TYR A 214 -4.62 12.15 -25.47
N GLY A 215 -5.83 11.82 -25.95
CA GLY A 215 -6.07 10.70 -26.88
C GLY A 215 -6.00 9.31 -26.24
N ASP A 216 -6.03 8.27 -27.09
CA ASP A 216 -5.97 6.87 -26.64
C ASP A 216 -4.56 6.43 -26.21
N GLN A 217 -3.54 7.25 -26.42
CA GLN A 217 -2.14 6.95 -26.08
C GLN A 217 -1.79 7.29 -24.62
N GLY A 218 -2.76 7.75 -23.82
CA GLY A 218 -2.55 8.09 -22.44
C GLY A 218 -2.02 9.51 -22.22
N VAL A 219 -1.69 9.84 -20.99
CA VAL A 219 -1.18 11.16 -20.60
C VAL A 219 0.22 11.36 -21.16
N PRO A 220 0.48 12.42 -21.95
CA PRO A 220 1.84 12.73 -22.41
C PRO A 220 2.76 12.91 -21.22
N GLY A 221 3.84 12.14 -21.15
CA GLY A 221 4.79 12.16 -20.04
C GLY A 221 4.75 10.92 -19.15
N GLU A 222 3.75 10.05 -19.27
CA GLU A 222 3.84 8.70 -18.73
C GLU A 222 4.73 7.87 -19.67
N VAL A 223 6.03 7.98 -19.50
CA VAL A 223 6.97 7.15 -20.23
C VAL A 223 7.07 5.82 -19.50
N ILE A 224 6.39 4.79 -20.05
CA ILE A 224 6.64 3.42 -19.62
C ILE A 224 8.01 3.02 -20.14
N ILE A 225 9.03 3.14 -19.32
CA ILE A 225 10.34 2.59 -19.62
C ILE A 225 10.27 1.09 -19.32
N HIS A 226 10.24 0.26 -20.35
CA HIS A 226 10.45 -1.17 -20.22
C HIS A 226 11.91 -1.43 -19.86
N LYS A 227 12.27 -1.21 -18.60
CA LYS A 227 13.55 -1.67 -18.05
C LYS A 227 13.45 -3.18 -17.87
N ASN A 228 14.55 -3.88 -18.12
CA ASN A 228 14.59 -5.30 -17.75
C ASN A 228 14.49 -5.44 -16.21
N VAL A 229 14.20 -6.63 -15.73
CA VAL A 229 13.99 -6.86 -14.30
C VAL A 229 15.26 -6.53 -13.50
N GLU A 230 16.43 -6.81 -14.03
CA GLU A 230 17.72 -6.53 -13.40
C GLU A 230 17.94 -5.02 -13.18
N ASP A 231 17.58 -4.18 -14.15
CA ASP A 231 17.67 -2.73 -14.01
C ASP A 231 16.68 -2.22 -12.96
N ASN A 232 15.47 -2.78 -12.91
CA ASN A 232 14.48 -2.45 -11.88
C ASN A 232 14.97 -2.84 -10.48
N VAL A 233 15.56 -4.02 -10.32
CA VAL A 233 16.17 -4.47 -9.06
C VAL A 233 17.29 -3.52 -8.62
N LYS A 234 18.14 -3.08 -9.56
CA LYS A 234 19.22 -2.14 -9.26
C LYS A 234 18.68 -0.77 -8.82
N ILE A 235 17.62 -0.28 -9.47
CA ILE A 235 16.95 0.96 -9.08
C ILE A 235 16.35 0.80 -7.69
N TRP A 236 15.60 -0.27 -7.44
CA TRP A 236 15.01 -0.60 -6.15
C TRP A 236 16.08 -0.63 -5.04
N LYS A 237 17.18 -1.32 -5.26
CA LYS A 237 18.29 -1.37 -4.31
C LYS A 237 18.86 0.03 -4.02
N ASN A 238 19.13 0.82 -5.04
CA ASN A 238 19.71 2.16 -4.87
C ASN A 238 18.75 3.09 -4.14
N THR A 239 17.45 3.01 -4.42
CA THR A 239 16.42 3.78 -3.72
C THR A 239 16.48 3.51 -2.21
N TRP A 240 16.57 2.26 -1.81
CA TRP A 240 16.62 1.91 -0.37
C TRP A 240 17.96 2.21 0.27
N PHE A 241 19.07 2.12 -0.46
CA PHE A 241 20.35 2.64 0.00
C PHE A 241 20.26 4.10 0.40
N GLU A 242 19.70 4.94 -0.46
CA GLU A 242 19.53 6.38 -0.19
C GLU A 242 18.65 6.62 1.04
N ILE A 243 17.59 5.85 1.24
CA ILE A 243 16.71 5.99 2.40
C ILE A 243 17.42 5.55 3.69
N CYS A 244 18.21 4.47 3.64
CA CYS A 244 18.97 4.03 4.80
C CYS A 244 20.08 5.04 5.17
N GLU A 245 20.74 5.64 4.19
CA GLU A 245 21.70 6.73 4.44
C GLU A 245 21.02 7.97 5.05
N LEU A 246 19.83 8.32 4.54
CA LEU A 246 19.01 9.38 5.12
C LEU A 246 18.63 9.08 6.58
N GLY A 247 18.33 7.82 6.91
CA GLY A 247 18.06 7.38 8.29
C GLY A 247 19.23 7.66 9.22
N VAL A 248 20.45 7.31 8.80
CA VAL A 248 21.66 7.62 9.55
C VAL A 248 21.85 9.14 9.73
N GLU A 249 21.63 9.92 8.67
CA GLU A 249 21.77 11.40 8.71
C GLU A 249 20.72 12.07 9.62
N ARG A 250 19.52 11.50 9.71
CA ARG A 250 18.36 12.05 10.43
C ARG A 250 18.04 11.34 11.73
N ASN A 251 18.87 10.37 12.12
CA ASN A 251 18.76 9.61 13.37
C ASN A 251 17.46 8.82 13.52
N PHE A 252 17.10 8.07 12.46
CA PHE A 252 16.07 7.04 12.51
C PHE A 252 16.55 5.74 11.86
N ASP A 253 16.03 4.62 12.33
CA ASP A 253 16.37 3.31 11.80
C ASP A 253 15.48 2.93 10.61
N VAL A 254 16.03 2.13 9.69
CA VAL A 254 15.30 1.64 8.51
C VAL A 254 15.44 0.13 8.39
N ILE A 255 14.30 -0.56 8.42
CA ILE A 255 14.18 -1.98 8.07
C ILE A 255 13.59 -2.08 6.66
N VAL A 256 14.26 -2.80 5.77
CA VAL A 256 13.72 -3.12 4.44
C VAL A 256 13.22 -4.56 4.43
N ALA A 257 11.90 -4.73 4.32
CA ALA A 257 11.22 -6.01 4.33
C ALA A 257 10.71 -6.36 2.92
N VAL A 258 11.10 -7.51 2.41
CA VAL A 258 10.52 -8.08 1.18
C VAL A 258 9.26 -8.86 1.57
N PRO A 259 8.06 -8.42 1.13
CA PRO A 259 6.80 -9.02 1.56
C PRO A 259 6.59 -10.44 1.01
N PRO A 260 5.70 -11.23 1.62
CA PRO A 260 5.27 -12.50 1.05
C PRO A 260 4.52 -12.29 -0.27
N VAL A 261 4.84 -13.13 -1.25
CA VAL A 261 4.18 -13.16 -2.56
C VAL A 261 3.89 -14.61 -2.91
N SER A 262 2.70 -14.85 -3.41
CA SER A 262 2.27 -16.19 -3.83
C SER A 262 3.23 -16.75 -4.88
N GLY A 263 3.81 -17.91 -4.61
CA GLY A 263 4.79 -18.57 -5.47
C GLY A 263 6.24 -18.13 -5.28
N ALA A 264 6.55 -17.15 -4.41
CA ALA A 264 7.92 -16.74 -4.10
C ALA A 264 8.50 -17.44 -2.85
N GLY A 265 7.64 -17.95 -1.95
CA GLY A 265 7.98 -18.83 -0.83
C GLY A 265 7.74 -20.31 -1.16
N ASN A 266 7.64 -21.13 -0.12
CA ASN A 266 7.41 -22.58 -0.25
C ASN A 266 6.01 -23.01 0.21
N LYS A 267 5.11 -22.06 0.49
CA LYS A 267 3.71 -22.39 0.82
C LYS A 267 3.10 -23.28 -0.26
N ILE A 268 2.52 -24.40 0.16
CA ILE A 268 1.75 -25.26 -0.74
C ILE A 268 0.42 -24.52 -1.05
N PRO A 269 0.21 -24.10 -2.29
CA PRO A 269 -0.98 -23.31 -2.61
C PRO A 269 -2.23 -24.18 -2.56
N THR A 270 -3.35 -23.60 -2.08
CA THR A 270 -4.68 -24.20 -2.17
C THR A 270 -5.17 -24.19 -3.62
N SER A 271 -6.29 -24.89 -3.88
CA SER A 271 -6.92 -24.88 -5.23
C SER A 271 -7.30 -23.46 -5.70
N TRP A 272 -7.70 -22.60 -4.77
CA TRP A 272 -7.99 -21.19 -5.04
C TRP A 272 -6.72 -20.42 -5.44
N GLU A 273 -5.67 -20.56 -4.65
CA GLU A 273 -4.39 -19.88 -4.90
C GLU A 273 -3.75 -20.34 -6.21
N LEU A 274 -3.82 -21.65 -6.55
CA LEU A 274 -3.33 -22.18 -7.82
C LEU A 274 -4.03 -21.54 -9.03
N GLN A 275 -5.35 -21.39 -8.98
CA GLN A 275 -6.08 -20.74 -10.07
C GLN A 275 -5.64 -19.28 -10.28
N ASN A 276 -5.29 -18.56 -9.23
CA ASN A 276 -4.79 -17.20 -9.29
C ASN A 276 -3.36 -17.15 -9.81
N LEU A 277 -2.49 -18.06 -9.36
CA LEU A 277 -1.12 -18.21 -9.87
C LEU A 277 -1.10 -18.50 -11.37
N GLU A 278 -1.95 -19.39 -11.86
CA GLU A 278 -2.05 -19.72 -13.28
C GLU A 278 -2.46 -18.50 -14.14
N LYS A 279 -3.44 -17.73 -13.67
CA LYS A 279 -3.88 -16.50 -14.36
C LYS A 279 -2.78 -15.45 -14.48
N LEU A 280 -1.86 -15.39 -13.54
CA LEU A 280 -0.83 -14.36 -13.39
C LEU A 280 0.59 -14.88 -13.68
N SER A 281 0.72 -16.13 -14.13
CA SER A 281 2.00 -16.80 -14.44
C SER A 281 2.83 -16.10 -15.53
N HIS A 282 2.20 -15.24 -16.34
CA HIS A 282 2.88 -14.46 -17.37
C HIS A 282 3.53 -13.17 -16.83
N THR A 283 3.36 -12.85 -15.53
CA THR A 283 3.98 -11.68 -14.92
C THR A 283 5.42 -11.96 -14.52
N SER A 284 6.25 -10.92 -14.47
CA SER A 284 7.63 -11.00 -14.01
C SER A 284 7.76 -10.88 -12.48
N ILE A 285 6.65 -10.84 -11.74
CA ILE A 285 6.66 -10.56 -10.29
C ILE A 285 7.43 -11.67 -9.55
N VAL A 286 6.99 -12.92 -9.66
CA VAL A 286 7.64 -14.05 -8.94
C VAL A 286 9.11 -14.22 -9.32
N PRO A 287 9.51 -14.24 -10.62
CA PRO A 287 10.92 -14.30 -10.99
C PRO A 287 11.77 -13.15 -10.45
N SER A 288 11.22 -11.92 -10.37
CA SER A 288 11.96 -10.77 -9.87
C SER A 288 12.29 -10.87 -8.38
N TYR A 289 11.48 -11.60 -7.61
CA TYR A 289 11.72 -11.78 -6.16
C TYR A 289 13.03 -12.48 -5.84
N HIS A 290 13.45 -13.43 -6.63
CA HIS A 290 14.75 -14.08 -6.45
C HIS A 290 15.89 -13.06 -6.54
N LEU A 291 15.83 -12.16 -7.53
CA LEU A 291 16.83 -11.11 -7.71
C LEU A 291 16.77 -10.06 -6.59
N VAL A 292 15.58 -9.69 -6.14
CA VAL A 292 15.39 -8.77 -5.00
C VAL A 292 16.00 -9.36 -3.74
N LYS A 293 15.72 -10.63 -3.42
CA LYS A 293 16.26 -11.34 -2.25
C LYS A 293 17.80 -11.40 -2.28
N ASP A 294 18.39 -11.61 -3.43
CA ASP A 294 19.86 -11.62 -3.58
C ASP A 294 20.50 -10.26 -3.25
N THR A 295 19.76 -9.16 -3.40
CA THR A 295 20.27 -7.81 -3.09
C THR A 295 20.13 -7.41 -1.62
N LEU A 296 19.33 -8.11 -0.81
CA LEU A 296 19.14 -7.79 0.62
C LEU A 296 20.45 -7.77 1.38
N ARG A 297 21.35 -8.71 1.07
CA ARG A 297 22.68 -8.79 1.70
C ARG A 297 23.53 -7.55 1.46
N ASP A 298 23.32 -6.83 0.36
CA ASP A 298 23.98 -5.54 0.10
C ASP A 298 23.34 -4.42 0.92
N LEU A 299 22.02 -4.38 1.00
CA LEU A 299 21.26 -3.40 1.79
C LEU A 299 21.58 -3.51 3.28
N ASP A 300 21.81 -4.71 3.79
CA ASP A 300 22.15 -5.00 5.19
C ASP A 300 23.43 -4.29 5.66
N LYS A 301 24.27 -3.86 4.74
CA LYS A 301 25.48 -3.06 5.04
C LYS A 301 25.19 -1.60 5.37
N LYS A 302 24.01 -1.11 5.09
CA LYS A 302 23.62 0.31 5.18
C LYS A 302 22.34 0.52 5.99
N CYS A 303 21.40 -0.38 5.86
CA CYS A 303 20.15 -0.35 6.59
C CYS A 303 20.33 -0.93 8.00
N ALA A 304 19.47 -0.57 8.92
CA ALA A 304 19.49 -1.09 10.27
C ALA A 304 19.18 -2.59 10.31
N ASN A 305 18.31 -3.06 9.39
CA ASN A 305 18.05 -4.48 9.15
C ASN A 305 17.43 -4.70 7.77
N THR A 306 17.57 -5.92 7.24
CA THR A 306 16.84 -6.37 6.06
C THR A 306 16.20 -7.73 6.33
N VAL A 307 15.01 -7.98 5.80
CA VAL A 307 14.30 -9.23 6.03
C VAL A 307 13.56 -9.73 4.80
N ASP A 308 13.66 -11.03 4.57
CA ASP A 308 12.86 -11.77 3.58
C ASP A 308 11.68 -12.43 4.27
N LEU A 309 10.48 -11.92 4.02
CA LEU A 309 9.22 -12.45 4.57
C LEU A 309 8.52 -13.43 3.61
N THR A 310 9.12 -13.79 2.48
CA THR A 310 8.45 -14.63 1.47
C THR A 310 8.03 -16.00 1.99
N ASN A 311 8.67 -16.49 3.03
CA ASN A 311 8.45 -17.83 3.60
C ASN A 311 7.55 -17.84 4.84
N ILE A 312 7.02 -16.71 5.29
CA ILE A 312 6.27 -16.66 6.55
C ILE A 312 4.95 -17.44 6.51
N PHE A 313 4.43 -17.73 5.32
CA PHE A 313 3.21 -18.51 5.12
C PHE A 313 3.47 -19.99 4.76
N ASP A 314 4.72 -20.46 4.78
CA ASP A 314 5.08 -21.83 4.34
C ASP A 314 4.35 -22.93 5.12
N ASN A 315 4.06 -22.70 6.40
CA ASN A 315 3.35 -23.64 7.26
C ASN A 315 1.83 -23.53 7.21
N GLU A 316 1.30 -22.55 6.47
CA GLU A 316 -0.14 -22.32 6.37
C GLU A 316 -0.75 -23.26 5.34
N THR A 317 -1.73 -24.06 5.78
CA THR A 317 -2.44 -25.03 4.93
C THR A 317 -3.71 -24.48 4.31
N GLY A 318 -4.27 -23.41 4.90
CA GLY A 318 -5.44 -22.70 4.38
C GLY A 318 -5.09 -21.68 3.31
N THR A 319 -6.11 -21.10 2.70
CA THR A 319 -5.98 -20.01 1.74
C THR A 319 -5.62 -18.72 2.46
N ILE A 320 -4.48 -18.13 2.10
CA ILE A 320 -3.97 -16.86 2.62
C ILE A 320 -4.02 -15.77 1.55
N TYR A 321 -3.64 -16.10 0.31
CA TYR A 321 -3.55 -15.13 -0.78
C TYR A 321 -4.86 -14.96 -1.53
N LEU A 322 -5.32 -13.71 -1.67
CA LEU A 322 -6.43 -13.31 -2.53
C LEU A 322 -6.03 -13.27 -4.00
N ASP A 323 -4.82 -12.80 -4.26
CA ASP A 323 -4.15 -12.76 -5.55
C ASP A 323 -2.64 -13.02 -5.36
N LEU A 324 -1.76 -12.51 -6.24
CA LEU A 324 -0.32 -12.71 -6.09
C LEU A 324 0.27 -12.05 -4.85
N THR A 325 -0.23 -10.89 -4.46
CA THR A 325 0.43 -10.00 -3.48
C THR A 325 -0.44 -9.65 -2.29
N HIS A 326 -1.76 -9.77 -2.42
CA HIS A 326 -2.68 -9.39 -1.36
C HIS A 326 -3.12 -10.59 -0.52
N PHE A 327 -3.16 -10.38 0.76
CA PHE A 327 -3.66 -11.30 1.77
C PHE A 327 -4.55 -10.53 2.76
N ALA A 328 -5.53 -11.23 3.34
CA ALA A 328 -6.48 -10.61 4.25
C ALA A 328 -6.00 -10.69 5.72
N ASP A 329 -6.92 -10.56 6.66
CA ASP A 329 -6.68 -10.42 8.08
C ASP A 329 -5.73 -11.48 8.66
N ALA A 330 -5.90 -12.77 8.28
CA ALA A 330 -5.04 -13.84 8.77
C ALA A 330 -3.57 -13.66 8.33
N GLY A 331 -3.34 -13.32 7.06
CA GLY A 331 -2.00 -13.03 6.56
C GLY A 331 -1.40 -11.78 7.19
N ASN A 332 -2.21 -10.74 7.38
CA ASN A 332 -1.79 -9.53 8.09
C ASN A 332 -1.33 -9.81 9.52
N MET A 333 -2.02 -10.69 10.24
CA MET A 333 -1.64 -11.08 11.59
C MET A 333 -0.25 -11.76 11.62
N LEU A 334 0.03 -12.66 10.67
CA LEU A 334 1.32 -13.34 10.56
C LEU A 334 2.46 -12.36 10.20
N VAL A 335 2.22 -11.43 9.28
CA VAL A 335 3.18 -10.36 8.96
C VAL A 335 3.45 -9.52 10.20
N ALA A 336 2.41 -9.07 10.91
CA ALA A 336 2.55 -8.27 12.13
C ALA A 336 3.33 -8.98 13.22
N GLU A 337 3.22 -10.30 13.32
CA GLU A 337 3.97 -11.12 14.28
C GLU A 337 5.47 -11.06 14.02
N GLU A 338 5.87 -11.11 12.76
CA GLU A 338 7.28 -11.03 12.40
C GLU A 338 7.80 -9.58 12.55
N LEU A 339 7.01 -8.58 12.11
CA LEU A 339 7.38 -7.17 12.30
C LEU A 339 7.50 -6.80 13.79
N PHE A 340 6.69 -7.38 14.67
CA PHE A 340 6.81 -7.21 16.10
C PHE A 340 8.19 -7.67 16.60
N LYS A 341 8.62 -8.90 16.26
CA LYS A 341 9.93 -9.41 16.65
C LYS A 341 11.08 -8.54 16.13
N LEU A 342 10.95 -8.05 14.90
CA LEU A 342 11.94 -7.21 14.23
C LEU A 342 12.04 -5.81 14.85
N SER A 343 10.96 -5.24 15.38
CA SER A 343 10.96 -3.89 15.98
C SER A 343 11.50 -3.85 17.41
N LEU A 344 11.40 -4.96 18.16
CA LEU A 344 11.79 -4.99 19.59
C LEU A 344 13.23 -4.54 19.86
N PRO A 345 14.28 -4.95 19.11
CA PRO A 345 15.65 -4.52 19.39
C PRO A 345 15.82 -3.01 19.32
N PHE A 346 15.23 -2.35 18.33
CA PHE A 346 15.30 -0.89 18.15
C PHE A 346 14.60 -0.13 19.27
N MET A 347 13.46 -0.65 19.70
CA MET A 347 12.74 -0.09 20.84
C MET A 347 13.54 -0.20 22.14
N TYR A 348 14.09 -1.38 22.43
CA TYR A 348 14.88 -1.58 23.65
C TYR A 348 16.16 -0.75 23.65
N GLU A 349 16.84 -0.58 22.52
CA GLU A 349 17.98 0.29 22.38
C GLU A 349 17.62 1.75 22.71
N LYS A 350 16.52 2.26 22.14
CA LYS A 350 16.02 3.62 22.43
C LYS A 350 15.64 3.81 23.89
N MET A 351 15.10 2.78 24.52
CA MET A 351 14.69 2.77 25.93
C MET A 351 15.86 2.56 26.91
N GLY A 352 17.08 2.30 26.39
CA GLY A 352 18.26 2.04 27.22
C GLY A 352 18.21 0.71 27.98
N LYS A 353 17.54 -0.28 27.42
CA LYS A 353 17.38 -1.64 28.00
C LYS A 353 18.20 -2.68 27.26
#